data_03b05eb60974a5493fb75596cc54b46a
#
_entry.id   03b05eb60974a5493fb75596cc54b46a
#
_cell.length_a   1.000
_cell.length_b   1.000
_cell.length_c   1.000
_cell.angle_alpha   90.00
_cell.angle_beta   90.00
_cell.angle_gamma   90.00
#
_symmetry.space_group_name_H-M   'P 1'
#
loop_
_entity.id
_entity.type
_entity.pdbx_description
1 polymer ?
#
loop_
_entity_poly.entity_id
_entity_poly.type
_entity_poly.pdbx_seq_one_letter_code
_entity_poly.pdbx_strand_id
1 'polypeptide(L)'
;MIVIAGKYKGFKLKTLEGMNTRPTSSRVKEDLFNILNNYFVFDGKISLDLFGGTGALSLEGLSRGIKFAYVNDHYQPAIKIIEQNFAKVEESTYQILMKDYQILLNEFAVKKIKVDLIFLDPPFLHIEYYYDFFAKLKDNNLLHQ
;
A
#
# COMPACT_ATOMS: atom_id res chain seq x y z
N MET A 1 8.31 -14.10 2.47
CA MET A 1 7.05 -13.60 3.03
C MET A 1 5.88 -14.22 2.29
N ILE A 2 4.80 -14.49 2.97
CA ILE A 2 3.57 -15.05 2.35
C ILE A 2 2.36 -14.22 2.74
N VAL A 3 1.32 -14.32 1.93
CA VAL A 3 0.01 -13.78 2.29
C VAL A 3 -0.59 -14.67 3.39
N ILE A 4 -1.04 -14.05 4.48
CA ILE A 4 -1.38 -14.77 5.71
C ILE A 4 -2.83 -15.27 5.72
N ALA A 5 -3.75 -14.48 5.22
CA ALA A 5 -5.17 -14.81 5.28
C ALA A 5 -5.91 -14.34 4.04
N GLY A 6 -7.11 -14.86 3.82
CA GLY A 6 -8.03 -14.41 2.79
C GLY A 6 -7.90 -15.14 1.47
N LYS A 7 -8.37 -14.48 0.42
CA LYS A 7 -8.49 -15.03 -0.93
C LYS A 7 -7.17 -15.54 -1.51
N TYR A 8 -6.08 -14.83 -1.22
CA TYR A 8 -4.75 -15.15 -1.74
C TYR A 8 -3.83 -15.77 -0.69
N LYS A 9 -4.40 -16.35 0.35
CA LYS A 9 -3.62 -17.00 1.43
C LYS A 9 -2.61 -17.99 0.84
N GLY A 10 -1.37 -17.89 1.31
CA GLY A 10 -0.28 -18.78 0.89
C GLY A 10 0.52 -18.29 -0.30
N PHE A 11 0.13 -17.20 -0.97
CA PHE A 11 0.93 -16.63 -2.04
C PHE A 11 2.30 -16.23 -1.48
N LYS A 12 3.35 -16.71 -2.15
CA LYS A 12 4.73 -16.35 -1.81
C LYS A 12 5.08 -15.03 -2.46
N LEU A 13 5.64 -14.12 -1.68
CA LEU A 13 5.99 -12.79 -2.15
C LEU A 13 7.49 -12.66 -2.29
N LYS A 14 7.91 -12.12 -3.44
CA LYS A 14 9.31 -11.79 -3.70
C LYS A 14 9.68 -10.52 -2.96
N THR A 15 10.94 -10.42 -2.56
CA THR A 15 11.49 -9.25 -1.89
C THR A 15 12.65 -8.69 -2.69
N LEU A 16 13.00 -7.42 -2.45
CA LEU A 16 14.18 -6.80 -3.04
C LEU A 16 15.41 -7.17 -2.21
N GLU A 17 16.36 -7.85 -2.83
CA GLU A 17 17.60 -8.19 -2.17
C GLU A 17 18.56 -7.00 -2.12
N GLY A 18 19.25 -6.85 -0.99
CA GLY A 18 20.39 -5.97 -0.85
C GLY A 18 20.11 -4.49 -1.01
N MET A 19 18.89 -4.04 -0.85
CA MET A 19 18.53 -2.66 -1.11
C MET A 19 18.11 -1.90 0.15
N ASN A 20 18.06 -0.59 0.03
CA ASN A 20 17.66 0.33 1.09
C ASN A 20 16.18 0.21 1.45
N THR A 21 15.51 -0.76 0.93
CA THR A 21 14.15 -1.07 1.29
C THR A 21 14.14 -1.99 2.51
N ARG A 22 13.42 -1.59 3.54
CA ARG A 22 13.21 -2.42 4.70
C ARG A 22 11.90 -3.17 4.49
N PRO A 23 11.94 -4.47 4.15
CA PRO A 23 10.70 -5.22 3.96
C PRO A 23 9.96 -5.33 5.28
N THR A 24 8.67 -5.08 5.25
CA THR A 24 7.81 -5.32 6.40
C THR A 24 7.83 -6.83 6.70
N SER A 25 8.21 -7.21 7.90
CA SER A 25 8.25 -8.63 8.26
C SER A 25 6.84 -9.22 8.27
N SER A 26 6.74 -10.54 8.08
CA SER A 26 5.46 -11.23 8.12
C SER A 26 4.73 -11.04 9.44
N ARG A 27 5.46 -11.02 10.54
CA ARG A 27 4.88 -10.82 11.87
C ARG A 27 4.32 -9.41 12.04
N VAL A 28 5.08 -8.39 11.60
CA VAL A 28 4.61 -7.01 11.67
C VAL A 28 3.36 -6.82 10.82
N LYS A 29 3.35 -7.41 9.63
CA LYS A 29 2.18 -7.37 8.74
C LYS A 29 0.98 -8.03 9.41
N GLU A 30 1.15 -9.20 10.00
CA GLU A 30 0.10 -9.91 10.69
C GLU A 30 -0.45 -9.10 11.86
N ASP A 31 0.43 -8.54 12.69
CA ASP A 31 0.04 -7.72 13.83
C ASP A 31 -0.73 -6.47 13.38
N LEU A 32 -0.27 -5.83 12.32
CA LEU A 32 -0.93 -4.65 11.76
C LEU A 32 -2.37 -4.98 11.33
N PHE A 33 -2.55 -6.06 10.58
CA PHE A 33 -3.89 -6.45 10.11
C PHE A 33 -4.78 -6.95 11.23
N ASN A 34 -4.22 -7.57 12.26
CA ASN A 34 -4.99 -7.95 13.45
C ASN A 34 -5.52 -6.72 14.18
N ILE A 35 -4.73 -5.66 14.26
CA ILE A 35 -5.17 -4.39 14.84
C ILE A 35 -6.24 -3.77 13.95
N LEU A 36 -6.01 -3.70 12.65
CA LEU A 36 -6.97 -3.10 11.70
C LEU A 36 -8.32 -3.80 11.73
N ASN A 37 -8.35 -5.11 11.92
CA ASN A 37 -9.60 -5.88 12.01
C ASN A 37 -10.52 -5.41 13.14
N ASN A 38 -9.97 -4.81 14.19
CA ASN A 38 -10.76 -4.33 15.32
C ASN A 38 -11.42 -2.97 15.05
N TYR A 39 -10.92 -2.23 14.05
CA TYR A 39 -11.35 -0.85 13.80
C TYR A 39 -11.86 -0.62 12.39
N PHE A 40 -11.76 -1.63 11.51
CA PHE A 40 -11.92 -1.39 10.09
C PHE A 40 -12.48 -2.63 9.40
N VAL A 41 -13.53 -2.45 8.60
CA VAL A 41 -14.10 -3.49 7.75
C VAL A 41 -13.51 -3.32 6.35
N PHE A 42 -12.80 -4.33 5.85
CA PHE A 42 -12.09 -4.22 4.58
C PHE A 42 -13.00 -4.22 3.36
N ASP A 43 -14.15 -4.87 3.46
CA ASP A 43 -15.06 -5.02 2.33
C ASP A 43 -15.52 -3.67 1.77
N GLY A 44 -15.41 -3.52 0.46
CA GLY A 44 -15.82 -2.29 -0.23
C GLY A 44 -14.87 -1.11 -0.10
N LYS A 45 -13.75 -1.28 0.59
CA LYS A 45 -12.82 -0.18 0.87
C LYS A 45 -11.73 -0.06 -0.19
N ILE A 46 -11.15 1.13 -0.27
CA ILE A 46 -10.07 1.47 -1.19
C ILE A 46 -8.83 1.82 -0.38
N SER A 47 -7.70 1.22 -0.73
CA SER A 47 -6.42 1.50 -0.07
C SER A 47 -5.45 2.21 -1.00
N LEU A 48 -4.51 2.94 -0.41
CA LEU A 48 -3.40 3.56 -1.09
C LEU A 48 -2.12 3.26 -0.31
N ASP A 49 -1.12 2.70 -0.98
CA ASP A 49 0.20 2.51 -0.42
C ASP A 49 1.16 3.44 -1.14
N LEU A 50 1.70 4.43 -0.43
CA LEU A 50 2.58 5.45 -1.00
C LEU A 50 3.99 4.95 -1.23
N PHE A 51 4.44 3.97 -0.46
CA PHE A 51 5.79 3.39 -0.52
C PHE A 51 5.65 1.87 -0.55
N GLY A 52 5.17 1.36 -1.67
CA GLY A 52 4.72 -0.02 -1.79
C GLY A 52 5.77 -1.08 -1.53
N GLY A 53 7.02 -0.80 -1.87
CA GLY A 53 8.11 -1.75 -1.67
C GLY A 53 7.90 -3.04 -2.44
N THR A 54 7.47 -4.08 -1.74
CA THR A 54 7.13 -5.38 -2.35
C THR A 54 5.65 -5.52 -2.71
N GLY A 55 4.81 -4.58 -2.26
CA GLY A 55 3.37 -4.66 -2.40
C GLY A 55 2.70 -5.54 -1.36
N ALA A 56 3.44 -5.98 -0.34
CA ALA A 56 2.92 -6.95 0.63
C ALA A 56 1.71 -6.45 1.41
N LEU A 57 1.72 -5.20 1.84
CA LEU A 57 0.59 -4.64 2.60
C LEU A 57 -0.67 -4.54 1.75
N SER A 58 -0.55 -4.03 0.54
CA SER A 58 -1.68 -3.90 -0.37
C SER A 58 -2.24 -5.27 -0.76
N LEU A 59 -1.36 -6.25 -1.02
CA LEU A 59 -1.81 -7.57 -1.41
C LEU A 59 -2.51 -8.27 -0.24
N GLU A 60 -1.99 -8.11 0.97
CA GLU A 60 -2.66 -8.64 2.16
C GLU A 60 -4.05 -8.02 2.33
N GLY A 61 -4.17 -6.72 2.13
CA GLY A 61 -5.45 -6.01 2.19
C GLY A 61 -6.46 -6.54 1.16
N LEU A 62 -6.03 -6.68 -0.09
CA LEU A 62 -6.87 -7.24 -1.14
C LEU A 62 -7.29 -8.66 -0.81
N SER A 63 -6.37 -9.46 -0.28
CA SER A 63 -6.66 -10.83 0.12
C SER A 63 -7.74 -10.89 1.20
N ARG A 64 -7.80 -9.90 2.07
CA ARG A 64 -8.75 -9.85 3.19
C ARG A 64 -10.04 -9.10 2.88
N GLY A 65 -10.22 -8.62 1.65
CA GLY A 65 -11.49 -8.07 1.22
C GLY A 65 -11.48 -6.62 0.74
N ILE A 66 -10.35 -5.93 0.75
CA ILE A 66 -10.27 -4.59 0.17
C ILE A 66 -10.68 -4.65 -1.29
N LYS A 67 -11.53 -3.73 -1.71
CA LYS A 67 -12.11 -3.72 -3.05
C LYS A 67 -11.10 -3.30 -4.10
N PHE A 68 -10.30 -2.27 -3.82
CA PHE A 68 -9.34 -1.73 -4.77
C PHE A 68 -8.13 -1.16 -4.06
N ALA A 69 -6.94 -1.44 -4.58
CA ALA A 69 -5.68 -0.97 -4.02
C ALA A 69 -4.88 -0.17 -5.04
N TYR A 70 -4.52 1.06 -4.67
CA TYR A 70 -3.49 1.81 -5.37
C TYR A 70 -2.15 1.49 -4.72
N VAL A 71 -1.19 0.99 -5.50
CA VAL A 71 0.13 0.60 -5.01
C VAL A 71 1.18 1.44 -5.71
N ASN A 72 1.80 2.33 -4.98
CA ASN A 72 2.77 3.28 -5.53
C ASN A 72 4.17 3.05 -4.97
N ASP A 73 5.16 3.20 -5.82
CA ASP A 73 6.54 3.36 -5.41
C ASP A 73 7.26 4.19 -6.48
N HIS A 74 8.23 4.99 -6.09
CA HIS A 74 8.99 5.78 -7.05
C HIS A 74 10.24 5.03 -7.56
N TYR A 75 10.57 3.90 -6.95
CA TYR A 75 11.77 3.13 -7.25
C TYR A 75 11.44 2.03 -8.27
N GLN A 76 12.01 2.12 -9.47
CA GLN A 76 11.68 1.21 -10.57
C GLN A 76 11.88 -0.27 -10.23
N PRO A 77 12.98 -0.68 -9.56
CA PRO A 77 13.11 -2.10 -9.18
C PRO A 77 12.01 -2.59 -8.24
N ALA A 78 11.49 -1.72 -7.38
CA ALA A 78 10.35 -2.07 -6.53
C ALA A 78 9.10 -2.32 -7.38
N ILE A 79 8.86 -1.50 -8.39
CA ILE A 79 7.71 -1.68 -9.29
C ILE A 79 7.75 -3.05 -9.96
N LYS A 80 8.92 -3.49 -10.42
CA LYS A 80 9.06 -4.82 -11.03
C LYS A 80 8.70 -5.94 -10.06
N ILE A 81 9.10 -5.80 -8.80
CA ILE A 81 8.76 -6.78 -7.77
C ILE A 81 7.25 -6.77 -7.50
N ILE A 82 6.66 -5.58 -7.40
CA ILE A 82 5.21 -5.45 -7.21
C ILE A 82 4.46 -6.13 -8.37
N GLU A 83 4.87 -5.86 -9.60
CA GLU A 83 4.25 -6.49 -10.77
C GLU A 83 4.32 -8.01 -10.71
N GLN A 84 5.47 -8.56 -10.31
CA GLN A 84 5.63 -10.01 -10.16
C GLN A 84 4.73 -10.57 -9.05
N ASN A 85 4.68 -9.88 -7.92
CA ASN A 85 3.88 -10.32 -6.78
C ASN A 85 2.37 -10.26 -7.09
N PHE A 86 1.96 -9.34 -7.95
CA PHE A 86 0.55 -9.16 -8.31
C PHE A 86 0.16 -9.92 -9.59
N ALA A 87 1.05 -10.72 -10.16
CA ALA A 87 0.81 -11.36 -11.46
C ALA A 87 -0.43 -12.26 -11.48
N LYS A 88 -0.79 -12.86 -10.36
CA LYS A 88 -1.95 -13.73 -10.24
C LYS A 88 -3.13 -13.07 -9.50
N VAL A 89 -3.02 -11.78 -9.24
CA VAL A 89 -4.09 -11.00 -8.62
C VAL A 89 -4.98 -10.43 -9.71
N GLU A 90 -6.28 -10.39 -9.47
CA GLU A 90 -7.25 -9.89 -10.44
C GLU A 90 -6.95 -8.43 -10.80
N GLU A 91 -6.71 -8.15 -12.08
CA GLU A 91 -6.25 -6.85 -12.56
C GLU A 91 -7.23 -5.71 -12.26
N SER A 92 -8.51 -6.00 -12.20
CA SER A 92 -9.54 -4.99 -11.94
C SER A 92 -9.52 -4.48 -10.50
N THR A 93 -8.72 -5.08 -9.61
CA THR A 93 -8.71 -4.77 -8.18
C THR A 93 -7.53 -3.91 -7.74
N TYR A 94 -6.62 -3.57 -8.64
CA TYR A 94 -5.46 -2.76 -8.25
C TYR A 94 -4.95 -1.91 -9.41
N GLN A 95 -4.17 -0.90 -9.05
CA GLN A 95 -3.39 -0.10 -10.01
C GLN A 95 -2.01 0.16 -9.43
N ILE A 96 -0.98 -0.18 -10.19
CA ILE A 96 0.42 0.07 -9.82
C ILE A 96 0.83 1.42 -10.40
N LEU A 97 1.40 2.29 -9.56
CA LEU A 97 1.83 3.62 -9.94
C LEU A 97 3.31 3.80 -9.61
N MET A 98 4.03 4.58 -10.43
CA MET A 98 5.43 4.89 -10.19
C MET A 98 5.60 6.41 -10.14
N LYS A 99 5.31 6.99 -8.98
CA LYS A 99 5.32 8.44 -8.82
C LYS A 99 5.94 8.83 -7.49
N ASP A 100 6.53 10.03 -7.46
CA ASP A 100 6.85 10.69 -6.20
C ASP A 100 5.55 10.88 -5.41
N TYR A 101 5.61 10.65 -4.09
CA TYR A 101 4.40 10.68 -3.28
C TYR A 101 3.72 12.06 -3.28
N GLN A 102 4.49 13.15 -3.36
CA GLN A 102 3.91 14.48 -3.38
C GLN A 102 3.12 14.74 -4.67
N ILE A 103 3.68 14.31 -5.80
CA ILE A 103 3.01 14.40 -7.10
C ILE A 103 1.74 13.57 -7.10
N LEU A 104 1.81 12.35 -6.57
CA LEU A 104 0.65 11.46 -6.53
C LEU A 104 -0.47 12.05 -5.68
N LEU A 105 -0.16 12.57 -4.49
CA LEU A 105 -1.17 13.18 -3.63
C LEU A 105 -1.83 14.39 -4.31
N ASN A 106 -1.05 15.20 -5.02
CA ASN A 106 -1.62 16.32 -5.77
C ASN A 106 -2.53 15.86 -6.91
N GLU A 107 -2.13 14.81 -7.63
CA GLU A 107 -2.97 14.24 -8.70
C GLU A 107 -4.28 13.70 -8.16
N PHE A 108 -4.24 12.99 -7.04
CA PHE A 108 -5.44 12.45 -6.42
C PHE A 108 -6.38 13.58 -5.99
N ALA A 109 -5.82 14.67 -5.46
CA ALA A 109 -6.61 15.83 -5.08
C ALA A 109 -7.31 16.47 -6.31
N VAL A 110 -6.56 16.67 -7.40
CA VAL A 110 -7.09 17.26 -8.63
C VAL A 110 -8.20 16.37 -9.22
N LYS A 111 -7.99 15.08 -9.25
CA LYS A 111 -8.95 14.11 -9.78
C LYS A 111 -10.07 13.79 -8.80
N LYS A 112 -10.01 14.32 -7.58
CA LYS A 112 -10.98 14.04 -6.51
C LYS A 112 -11.09 12.55 -6.16
N ILE A 113 -9.96 11.84 -6.24
CA ILE A 113 -9.88 10.44 -5.82
C ILE A 113 -9.74 10.40 -4.31
N LYS A 114 -10.61 9.66 -3.65
CA LYS A 114 -10.57 9.46 -2.20
C LYS A 114 -10.33 8.00 -1.87
N VAL A 115 -9.67 7.77 -0.75
CA VAL A 115 -9.36 6.42 -0.27
C VAL A 115 -9.82 6.27 1.18
N ASP A 116 -9.91 5.03 1.64
CA ASP A 116 -10.37 4.71 3.00
C ASP A 116 -9.21 4.39 3.93
N LEU A 117 -8.11 3.90 3.39
CA LEU A 117 -6.96 3.44 4.15
C LEU A 117 -5.68 3.81 3.40
N ILE A 118 -4.71 4.39 4.13
CA ILE A 118 -3.41 4.72 3.55
C ILE A 118 -2.32 4.00 4.35
N PHE A 119 -1.51 3.21 3.64
CA PHE A 119 -0.29 2.64 4.19
C PHE A 119 0.86 3.62 3.97
N LEU A 120 1.56 3.94 5.04
CA LEU A 120 2.67 4.87 5.01
C LEU A 120 3.88 4.24 5.70
N ASP A 121 4.74 3.58 4.92
CA ASP A 121 5.92 2.90 5.43
C ASP A 121 7.14 3.30 4.56
N PRO A 122 7.64 4.55 4.70
CA PRO A 122 8.78 5.00 3.91
C PRO A 122 10.03 4.17 4.23
N PRO A 123 10.99 4.06 3.27
CA PRO A 123 12.17 3.21 3.45
C PRO A 123 13.12 3.69 4.54
N PHE A 124 12.98 4.93 4.99
CA PHE A 124 13.76 5.48 6.11
C PHE A 124 12.86 6.40 6.92
N LEU A 125 13.21 6.50 8.23
CA LEU A 125 12.46 7.32 9.16
C LEU A 125 12.89 8.79 9.03
N HIS A 126 12.32 9.49 8.07
CA HIS A 126 12.41 10.94 7.97
C HIS A 126 11.12 11.53 8.53
N ILE A 127 11.22 12.13 9.68
CA ILE A 127 10.05 12.69 10.35
C ILE A 127 9.39 13.78 9.50
N GLU A 128 10.17 14.47 8.66
CA GLU A 128 9.65 15.49 7.75
C GLU A 128 8.66 14.92 6.75
N TYR A 129 8.84 13.66 6.30
CA TYR A 129 7.89 13.03 5.39
C TYR A 129 6.51 12.88 6.03
N TYR A 130 6.49 12.54 7.31
CA TYR A 130 5.22 12.38 8.02
C TYR A 130 4.49 13.71 8.16
N TYR A 131 5.21 14.78 8.53
CA TYR A 131 4.62 16.11 8.63
C TYR A 131 4.09 16.59 7.29
N ASP A 132 4.88 16.46 6.22
CA ASP A 132 4.47 16.86 4.88
C ASP A 132 3.27 16.04 4.42
N PHE A 133 3.30 14.73 4.66
CA PHE A 133 2.21 13.83 4.30
C PHE A 133 0.91 14.23 5.00
N PHE A 134 0.95 14.43 6.31
CA PHE A 134 -0.25 14.77 7.06
C PHE A 134 -0.80 16.13 6.65
N ALA A 135 0.06 17.11 6.37
CA ALA A 135 -0.36 18.42 5.88
C ALA A 135 -1.09 18.29 4.54
N LYS A 136 -0.52 17.52 3.59
CA LYS A 136 -1.14 17.31 2.28
C LYS A 136 -2.43 16.53 2.37
N LEU A 137 -2.50 15.55 3.27
CA LEU A 137 -3.69 14.77 3.49
C LEU A 137 -4.85 15.66 3.96
N LYS A 138 -4.56 16.55 4.91
CA LYS A 138 -5.53 17.49 5.44
C LYS A 138 -5.98 18.49 4.38
N ASP A 139 -5.01 19.09 3.66
CA ASP A 139 -5.29 20.15 2.68
C ASP A 139 -6.05 19.62 1.48
N ASN A 140 -5.81 18.38 1.08
CA ASN A 140 -6.39 17.78 -0.12
C ASN A 140 -7.61 16.90 0.15
N ASN A 141 -7.95 16.68 1.41
CA ASN A 141 -9.13 15.91 1.81
C ASN A 141 -9.23 14.54 1.11
N LEU A 142 -8.15 13.75 1.20
CA LEU A 142 -8.03 12.49 0.45
C LEU A 142 -8.75 11.31 1.09
N LEU A 143 -9.03 11.35 2.39
CA LEU A 143 -9.70 10.25 3.07
C LEU A 143 -11.21 10.42 3.04
N HIS A 144 -11.90 9.29 2.88
CA HIS A 144 -13.34 9.23 3.11
C HIS A 144 -13.61 9.50 4.59
N GLN A 145 -14.65 10.25 4.86
CA GLN A 145 -15.08 10.53 6.23
C GLN A 145 -15.98 9.44 6.77
#